data_88e276e19e963361132e720640f74c0a
#
_entry.id   88e276e19e963361132e720640f74c0a
#
_cell.length_a   1.000
_cell.length_b   1.000
_cell.length_c   1.000
_cell.angle_alpha   90.00
_cell.angle_beta   90.00
_cell.angle_gamma   90.00
#
_symmetry.space_group_name_H-M   'P 1'
#
loop_
_entity.id
_entity.type
_entity.pdbx_description
1 polymer ?
#
loop_
_entity_poly.entity_id
_entity_poly.type
_entity_poly.pdbx_seq_one_letter_code
_entity_poly.pdbx_strand_id
1 'polypeptide(L)'
;MGTTAGPGKQHARAVVAMDLTAGQAIQELGWDPDVDESLREEIMDAIDGDLVDEALEAVDAVLLWWRDDDGDLVDGLVDALRDLSDVGFIWLLTPKVGRPGYVDPADIAEGAITAGLALANNV
;
A
#
# COMPACT_ATOMS: atom_id res chain seq x y z
N MET A 1 -21.14 -16.99 16.35
CA MET A 1 -20.88 -16.70 15.69
C MET A 1 -20.37 -16.41 14.91
N GLY A 2 -20.52 -16.30 14.86
CA GLY A 2 -20.03 -15.88 14.13
C GLY A 2 -19.89 -15.51 13.72
N THR A 3 -19.62 -15.40 13.50
CA THR A 3 -19.45 -14.92 12.85
C THR A 3 -19.40 -14.48 12.12
N THR A 4 -19.61 -14.50 12.42
CA THR A 4 -19.64 -13.91 11.47
C THR A 4 -18.89 -13.11 10.86
N ALA A 5 -17.93 -13.36 10.78
CA ALA A 5 -17.11 -12.49 10.07
C ALA A 5 -17.81 -12.08 8.80
N GLY A 6 -18.09 -10.84 8.66
CA GLY A 6 -18.76 -10.34 7.48
C GLY A 6 -17.81 -10.28 6.31
N PRO A 7 -18.36 -10.25 5.08
CA PRO A 7 -17.52 -10.14 3.89
C PRO A 7 -16.65 -8.87 3.87
N GLY A 8 -17.01 -7.83 4.60
CA GLY A 8 -16.22 -6.61 4.68
C GLY A 8 -14.88 -6.75 5.38
N LYS A 9 -14.59 -7.92 5.97
CA LYS A 9 -13.32 -8.14 6.68
C LYS A 9 -12.43 -9.15 5.98
N GLN A 10 -12.57 -9.29 4.66
CA GLN A 10 -11.79 -10.27 3.89
C GLN A 10 -10.28 -9.99 3.89
N HIS A 11 -9.86 -8.76 4.21
CA HIS A 11 -8.44 -8.38 4.27
C HIS A 11 -7.93 -8.18 5.69
N ALA A 12 -8.68 -8.62 6.71
CA ALA A 12 -8.35 -8.35 8.10
C ALA A 12 -6.93 -8.82 8.47
N ARG A 13 -6.52 -9.99 7.96
CA ARG A 13 -5.19 -10.52 8.23
C ARG A 13 -4.09 -9.63 7.67
N ALA A 14 -4.24 -9.17 6.43
CA ALA A 14 -3.28 -8.28 5.81
C ALA A 14 -3.21 -6.93 6.55
N VAL A 15 -4.37 -6.37 6.91
CA VAL A 15 -4.42 -5.09 7.62
C VAL A 15 -3.75 -5.20 8.98
N VAL A 16 -3.96 -6.30 9.71
CA VAL A 16 -3.27 -6.53 10.99
C VAL A 16 -1.76 -6.59 10.79
N ALA A 17 -1.30 -7.27 9.73
CA ALA A 17 0.13 -7.39 9.42
C ALA A 17 0.77 -6.05 9.05
N MET A 18 -0.02 -5.09 8.57
CA MET A 18 0.47 -3.74 8.26
C MET A 18 0.72 -2.90 9.52
N ASP A 19 0.27 -3.36 10.68
CA ASP A 19 0.49 -2.72 11.97
C ASP A 19 0.01 -1.25 12.00
N LEU A 20 -1.16 -1.01 11.43
CA LEU A 20 -1.75 0.33 11.36
C LEU A 20 -2.40 0.71 12.69
N THR A 21 -2.32 1.98 13.05
CA THR A 21 -2.92 2.52 14.27
C THR A 21 -3.78 3.74 13.98
N ALA A 22 -4.77 3.96 14.84
CA ALA A 22 -5.66 5.11 14.71
C ALA A 22 -4.87 6.43 14.74
N GLY A 23 -5.22 7.33 13.86
CA GLY A 23 -4.59 8.65 13.77
C GLY A 23 -3.38 8.74 12.86
N GLN A 24 -2.94 7.64 12.27
CA GLN A 24 -1.84 7.69 11.30
C GLN A 24 -2.23 8.45 10.05
N ALA A 25 -1.27 9.16 9.45
CA ALA A 25 -1.44 9.82 8.17
C ALA A 25 -0.90 8.89 7.08
N ILE A 26 -1.76 8.50 6.13
CA ILE A 26 -1.39 7.61 5.04
C ILE A 26 -1.71 8.29 3.71
N GLN A 27 -0.68 8.45 2.88
CA GLN A 27 -0.83 8.96 1.53
C GLN A 27 -1.12 7.81 0.58
N GLU A 28 -2.04 8.03 -0.35
CA GLU A 28 -2.37 7.03 -1.39
C GLU A 28 -1.94 7.55 -2.75
N LEU A 29 -1.14 6.77 -3.46
CA LEU A 29 -0.67 7.06 -4.81
C LEU A 29 -1.09 5.95 -5.76
N GLY A 30 -1.35 6.30 -7.00
CA GLY A 30 -1.66 5.33 -8.05
C GLY A 30 -3.09 4.79 -8.01
N TRP A 31 -4.00 5.47 -7.35
CA TRP A 31 -5.40 5.03 -7.32
C TRP A 31 -5.99 5.04 -8.74
N ASP A 32 -6.71 3.98 -9.06
CA ASP A 32 -7.49 3.84 -10.30
C ASP A 32 -8.71 2.97 -9.97
N PRO A 33 -9.71 2.93 -10.85
CA PRO A 33 -10.91 2.13 -10.58
C PRO A 33 -10.68 0.63 -10.37
N ASP A 34 -9.51 0.10 -10.73
CA ASP A 34 -9.17 -1.30 -10.56
C ASP A 34 -8.68 -1.67 -9.16
N VAL A 35 -8.53 -0.70 -8.25
CA VAL A 35 -8.03 -0.96 -6.91
C VAL A 35 -9.06 -1.75 -6.08
N ASP A 36 -8.57 -2.41 -5.03
CA ASP A 36 -9.41 -3.16 -4.12
C ASP A 36 -10.03 -2.21 -3.10
N GLU A 37 -11.26 -1.78 -3.35
CA GLU A 37 -11.95 -0.82 -2.48
C GLU A 37 -12.21 -1.38 -1.09
N SER A 38 -12.43 -2.69 -0.96
CA SER A 38 -12.66 -3.26 0.36
C SER A 38 -11.40 -3.22 1.21
N LEU A 39 -10.23 -3.38 0.61
CA LEU A 39 -8.96 -3.21 1.31
C LEU A 39 -8.77 -1.76 1.75
N ARG A 40 -9.09 -0.80 0.89
CA ARG A 40 -9.01 0.63 1.24
C ARG A 40 -9.90 0.95 2.43
N GLU A 41 -11.12 0.46 2.43
CA GLU A 41 -12.06 0.69 3.53
C GLU A 41 -11.55 0.11 4.85
N GLU A 42 -10.99 -1.09 4.81
CA GLU A 42 -10.42 -1.71 6.01
C GLU A 42 -9.21 -0.95 6.54
N ILE A 43 -8.38 -0.41 5.64
CA ILE A 43 -7.25 0.43 6.02
C ILE A 43 -7.75 1.73 6.67
N MET A 44 -8.73 2.39 6.08
CA MET A 44 -9.29 3.61 6.64
C MET A 44 -9.93 3.37 8.00
N ASP A 45 -10.59 2.22 8.18
CA ASP A 45 -11.13 1.83 9.49
C ASP A 45 -10.01 1.66 10.52
N ALA A 46 -8.90 1.05 10.12
CA ALA A 46 -7.78 0.79 11.03
C ALA A 46 -7.11 2.08 11.51
N ILE A 47 -7.05 3.10 10.66
CA ILE A 47 -6.44 4.39 11.03
C ILE A 47 -7.47 5.38 11.56
N ASP A 48 -8.74 5.03 11.53
CA ASP A 48 -9.85 5.89 11.95
C ASP A 48 -9.82 7.24 11.21
N GLY A 49 -9.63 7.20 9.90
CA GLY A 49 -9.54 8.40 9.09
C GLY A 49 -9.50 8.07 7.60
N ASP A 50 -9.25 9.08 6.80
CA ASP A 50 -9.21 8.96 5.34
C ASP A 50 -7.77 8.88 4.82
N LEU A 51 -7.62 8.24 3.67
CA LEU A 51 -6.38 8.30 2.91
C LEU A 51 -6.27 9.66 2.23
N VAL A 52 -5.07 10.20 2.12
CA VAL A 52 -4.84 11.50 1.48
C VAL A 52 -4.05 11.32 0.19
N ASP A 53 -4.33 12.12 -0.82
CA ASP A 53 -3.60 12.07 -2.08
C ASP A 53 -2.42 13.06 -2.08
N GLU A 54 -2.52 14.15 -1.34
CA GLU A 54 -1.43 15.10 -1.16
C GLU A 54 -1.06 15.23 0.31
N ALA A 55 0.23 15.14 0.60
CA ALA A 55 0.71 15.26 1.97
C ALA A 55 0.98 16.73 2.31
N LEU A 56 0.43 17.20 3.42
CA LEU A 56 0.72 18.54 3.95
C LEU A 56 1.90 18.49 4.92
N GLU A 57 2.18 17.33 5.49
CA GLU A 57 3.28 17.07 6.40
C GLU A 57 3.82 15.68 6.10
N ALA A 58 4.92 15.29 6.74
CA ALA A 58 5.43 13.94 6.61
C ALA A 58 4.35 12.92 7.00
N VAL A 59 4.17 11.90 6.17
CA VAL A 59 3.17 10.86 6.40
C VAL A 59 3.80 9.63 7.03
N ASP A 60 3.00 8.87 7.75
CA ASP A 60 3.46 7.66 8.44
C ASP A 60 3.64 6.48 7.49
N ALA A 61 2.87 6.45 6.42
CA ALA A 61 2.94 5.40 5.41
C ALA A 61 2.44 5.91 4.08
N VAL A 62 2.83 5.22 3.01
CA VAL A 62 2.32 5.46 1.66
C VAL A 62 1.74 4.15 1.15
N LEU A 63 0.52 4.18 0.62
CA LEU A 63 -0.04 3.10 -0.18
C LEU A 63 0.26 3.42 -1.63
N LEU A 64 1.03 2.57 -2.29
CA LEU A 64 1.35 2.72 -3.70
C LEU A 64 0.71 1.59 -4.48
N TRP A 65 -0.32 1.91 -5.26
CA TRP A 65 -0.94 0.97 -6.18
C TRP A 65 -0.12 0.94 -7.47
N TRP A 66 0.36 -0.24 -7.86
CA TRP A 66 1.27 -0.35 -9.01
C TRP A 66 0.91 -1.53 -9.90
N ARG A 67 0.96 -1.30 -11.20
CA ARG A 67 0.76 -2.32 -12.25
C ARG A 67 2.01 -2.33 -13.12
N ASP A 68 2.24 -3.44 -13.80
CA ASP A 68 3.46 -3.59 -14.61
C ASP A 68 3.53 -2.58 -15.75
N ASP A 69 2.42 -2.00 -16.18
CA ASP A 69 2.37 -1.00 -17.25
C ASP A 69 2.32 0.45 -16.75
N ASP A 70 2.51 0.67 -15.45
CA ASP A 70 2.51 2.02 -14.88
C ASP A 70 3.84 2.77 -15.06
N GLY A 71 4.81 2.15 -15.69
CA GLY A 71 6.11 2.75 -15.95
C GLY A 71 7.22 2.10 -15.13
N ASP A 72 8.24 2.90 -14.77
CA ASP A 72 9.37 2.41 -14.00
C ASP A 72 9.03 2.38 -12.51
N LEU A 73 9.07 1.19 -11.92
CA LEU A 73 8.76 1.02 -10.50
C LEU A 73 9.72 1.83 -9.59
N VAL A 74 10.99 1.95 -9.99
CA VAL A 74 11.96 2.75 -9.21
C VAL A 74 11.49 4.19 -9.11
N ASP A 75 11.05 4.78 -10.22
CA ASP A 75 10.52 6.14 -10.21
C ASP A 75 9.29 6.26 -9.31
N GLY A 76 8.40 5.26 -9.35
CA GLY A 76 7.22 5.24 -8.48
C GLY A 76 7.59 5.18 -7.00
N LEU A 77 8.57 4.35 -6.66
CA LEU A 77 9.05 4.23 -5.28
C LEU A 77 9.73 5.52 -4.80
N VAL A 78 10.54 6.15 -5.65
CA VAL A 78 11.20 7.41 -5.32
C VAL A 78 10.15 8.51 -5.08
N ASP A 79 9.13 8.58 -5.92
CA ASP A 79 8.03 9.53 -5.71
C ASP A 79 7.31 9.27 -4.39
N ALA A 80 7.11 8.00 -4.04
CA ALA A 80 6.45 7.63 -2.78
C ALA A 80 7.28 8.02 -1.55
N LEU A 81 8.59 8.10 -1.69
CA LEU A 81 9.48 8.51 -0.59
C LEU A 81 9.41 10.01 -0.27
N ARG A 82 8.89 10.81 -1.21
CA ARG A 82 8.97 12.28 -1.11
C ARG A 82 8.45 12.81 0.22
N ASP A 83 7.28 12.36 0.65
CA ASP A 83 6.60 12.87 1.84
C ASP A 83 6.57 11.88 2.98
N LEU A 84 7.29 10.76 2.85
CA LEU A 84 7.33 9.72 3.86
C LEU A 84 8.24 10.11 5.01
N SER A 85 7.79 9.87 6.24
CA SER A 85 8.64 10.11 7.42
C SER A 85 9.82 9.13 7.45
N ASP A 86 10.85 9.47 8.23
CA ASP A 86 12.07 8.67 8.33
C ASP A 86 11.83 7.26 8.86
N VAL A 87 10.74 7.06 9.60
CA VAL A 87 10.39 5.77 10.18
C VAL A 87 9.17 5.14 9.52
N GLY A 88 8.74 5.70 8.40
CA GLY A 88 7.53 5.24 7.71
C GLY A 88 7.79 4.06 6.77
N PHE A 89 6.70 3.52 6.25
CA PHE A 89 6.72 2.39 5.32
C PHE A 89 5.96 2.71 4.04
N ILE A 90 6.42 2.13 2.94
CA ILE A 90 5.66 2.09 1.70
C ILE A 90 5.02 0.70 1.61
N TRP A 91 3.69 0.67 1.46
CA TRP A 91 2.96 -0.55 1.18
C TRP A 91 2.67 -0.58 -0.31
N LEU A 92 3.41 -1.45 -1.02
CA LEU A 92 3.25 -1.62 -2.46
C LEU A 92 2.16 -2.64 -2.72
N LEU A 93 1.13 -2.22 -3.43
CA LEU A 93 -0.03 -3.04 -3.73
C LEU A 93 -0.07 -3.30 -5.23
N THR A 94 0.04 -4.57 -5.61
CA THR A 94 0.05 -4.98 -7.01
C THR A 94 -1.05 -6.00 -7.28
N PRO A 95 -1.49 -6.14 -8.56
CA PRO A 95 -2.45 -7.17 -8.90
C PRO A 95 -1.92 -8.57 -8.59
N LYS A 96 -2.82 -9.46 -8.24
CA LYS A 96 -2.47 -10.86 -7.96
C LYS A 96 -1.99 -11.55 -9.24
N VAL A 97 -1.22 -12.63 -9.05
CA VAL A 97 -0.75 -13.47 -10.14
C VAL A 97 -1.94 -13.93 -10.99
N GLY A 98 -1.77 -13.89 -12.29
CA GLY A 98 -2.82 -14.24 -13.25
C GLY A 98 -3.77 -13.12 -13.60
N ARG A 99 -3.65 -11.95 -12.97
CA ARG A 99 -4.47 -10.77 -13.29
C ARG A 99 -3.68 -9.78 -14.15
N PRO A 100 -4.38 -8.98 -14.97
CA PRO A 100 -3.70 -7.92 -15.74
C PRO A 100 -2.94 -6.99 -14.80
N GLY A 101 -1.73 -6.62 -15.20
CA GLY A 101 -0.90 -5.70 -14.43
C GLY A 101 -0.04 -6.36 -13.35
N TYR A 102 -0.07 -7.68 -13.26
CA TYR A 102 0.75 -8.40 -12.29
C TYR A 102 2.22 -8.02 -12.41
N VAL A 103 2.88 -7.79 -11.28
CA VAL A 103 4.30 -7.44 -11.21
C VAL A 103 5.06 -8.61 -10.61
N ASP A 104 6.14 -9.04 -11.27
CA ASP A 104 6.97 -10.14 -10.80
C ASP A 104 7.65 -9.74 -9.46
N PRO A 105 7.60 -10.61 -8.43
CA PRO A 105 8.27 -10.30 -7.16
C PRO A 105 9.76 -10.01 -7.29
N ALA A 106 10.45 -10.59 -8.27
CA ALA A 106 11.87 -10.29 -8.52
C ALA A 106 12.06 -8.83 -8.94
N ASP A 107 11.15 -8.30 -9.77
CA ASP A 107 11.21 -6.91 -10.21
C ASP A 107 10.93 -5.96 -9.04
N ILE A 108 10.05 -6.35 -8.12
CA ILE A 108 9.77 -5.58 -6.91
C ILE A 108 11.03 -5.51 -6.04
N ALA A 109 11.69 -6.64 -5.83
CA ALA A 109 12.89 -6.69 -5.01
C ALA A 109 14.02 -5.84 -5.62
N GLU A 110 14.25 -5.95 -6.92
CA GLU A 110 15.27 -5.15 -7.60
C GLU A 110 14.95 -3.66 -7.53
N GLY A 111 13.69 -3.30 -7.77
CA GLY A 111 13.25 -1.91 -7.72
C GLY A 111 13.43 -1.30 -6.33
N ALA A 112 13.08 -2.05 -5.30
CA ALA A 112 13.23 -1.60 -3.93
C ALA A 112 14.70 -1.32 -3.58
N ILE A 113 15.59 -2.24 -3.93
CA ILE A 113 17.03 -2.07 -3.68
C ILE A 113 17.56 -0.86 -4.44
N THR A 114 17.18 -0.71 -5.71
CA THR A 114 17.64 0.42 -6.53
C THR A 114 17.14 1.76 -5.97
N ALA A 115 15.95 1.79 -5.41
CA ALA A 115 15.39 3.00 -4.79
C ALA A 115 15.95 3.27 -3.39
N GLY A 116 16.80 2.39 -2.87
CA GLY A 116 17.39 2.55 -1.53
C GLY A 116 16.52 2.02 -0.41
N LEU A 117 15.58 1.13 -0.71
CA LEU A 117 14.65 0.56 0.25
C LEU A 117 15.02 -0.88 0.58
N ALA A 118 14.54 -1.35 1.71
CA ALA A 118 14.65 -2.76 2.10
C ALA A 118 13.25 -3.35 2.16
N LEU A 119 13.10 -4.60 1.71
CA LEU A 119 11.84 -5.32 1.86
C LEU A 119 11.70 -5.76 3.32
N ALA A 120 10.58 -5.39 3.93
CA ALA A 120 10.32 -5.72 5.33
C ALA A 120 9.38 -6.92 5.46
N ASN A 121 8.18 -6.82 4.89
CA ASN A 121 7.16 -7.86 5.00
C ASN A 121 6.42 -8.04 3.68
N ASN A 122 5.94 -9.28 3.51
CA ASN A 122 5.12 -9.64 2.36
C ASN A 122 3.80 -10.20 2.92
N VAL A 123 2.73 -9.46 2.77
CA VAL A 123 1.44 -9.83 3.36
C VAL A 123 0.35 -10.08 2.32
#